data_2ce3cb69deb59e1490271b8449c09501
#
_entry.id   2ce3cb69deb59e1490271b8449c09501
#
_cell.length_a   1.000
_cell.length_b   1.000
_cell.length_c   1.000
_cell.angle_alpha   90.00
_cell.angle_beta   90.00
_cell.angle_gamma   90.00
#
_symmetry.space_group_name_H-M   'P 1'
#
loop_
_entity.id
_entity.type
_entity.pdbx_description
1 polymer ?
#
loop_
_entity_poly.entity_id
_entity_poly.type
_entity_poly.pdbx_seq_one_letter_code
_entity_poly.pdbx_strand_id
1 'polypeptide(L)'
;KEVKEKYQIPVYACRQEEAMLAEPTINMTAVYGSACSIKPDVLLDDGQIFEAAGFSIQMFHTPGHTKGSCCYYIKDEGVLFSGDTLFCGSVGRTDFPTGSGTDMQASVKRLLKELPETTRVCPGHNEETTIGYEKRYNPFA
;
A
#
# COMPACT_ATOMS: atom_id res chain seq x y z
N LYS A 1 -8.55 11.35 8.52
CA LYS A 1 -9.24 11.66 9.78
C LYS A 1 -10.66 12.14 9.49
N GLU A 2 -10.83 13.18 8.70
CA GLU A 2 -12.15 13.76 8.37
C GLU A 2 -13.13 12.74 7.76
N VAL A 3 -12.68 11.90 6.83
CA VAL A 3 -13.50 10.85 6.20
C VAL A 3 -13.97 9.83 7.26
N LYS A 4 -13.07 9.37 8.14
CA LYS A 4 -13.40 8.47 9.25
C LYS A 4 -14.47 9.07 10.15
N GLU A 5 -14.29 10.33 10.55
CA GLU A 5 -15.21 11.02 11.45
C GLU A 5 -16.55 11.32 10.79
N LYS A 6 -16.54 11.74 9.52
CA LYS A 6 -17.76 12.10 8.78
C LYS A 6 -18.63 10.88 8.47
N TYR A 7 -18.03 9.76 8.08
CA TYR A 7 -18.77 8.59 7.61
C TYR A 7 -18.81 7.45 8.64
N GLN A 8 -18.16 7.61 9.80
CA GLN A 8 -18.11 6.61 10.89
C GLN A 8 -17.63 5.24 10.38
N ILE A 9 -16.66 5.24 9.45
CA ILE A 9 -16.10 4.03 8.87
C ILE A 9 -14.80 3.61 9.59
N PRO A 10 -14.51 2.31 9.71
CA PRO A 10 -13.27 1.84 10.29
C PRO A 10 -12.07 2.13 9.38
N VAL A 11 -10.92 2.36 9.99
CA VAL A 11 -9.62 2.50 9.31
C VAL A 11 -8.82 1.23 9.52
N TYR A 12 -8.46 0.58 8.42
CA TYR A 12 -7.59 -0.57 8.39
C TYR A 12 -6.17 -0.13 8.02
N ALA A 13 -5.17 -0.69 8.66
CA ALA A 13 -3.77 -0.43 8.32
C ALA A 13 -2.90 -1.67 8.59
N CYS A 14 -1.77 -1.75 7.89
CA CYS A 14 -0.73 -2.72 8.24
C CYS A 14 -0.22 -2.44 9.67
N ARG A 15 -0.02 -3.49 10.46
CA ARG A 15 0.47 -3.37 11.84
C ARG A 15 1.79 -2.61 11.93
N GLN A 16 2.68 -2.80 10.97
CA GLN A 16 3.98 -2.14 10.92
C GLN A 16 3.90 -0.63 10.64
N GLU A 17 2.74 -0.12 10.22
CA GLU A 17 2.51 1.30 9.97
C GLU A 17 1.94 2.04 11.20
N GLU A 18 1.49 1.33 12.24
CA GLU A 18 0.80 1.93 13.40
C GLU A 18 1.60 3.07 14.03
N ALA A 19 2.89 2.85 14.30
CA ALA A 19 3.76 3.84 14.92
C ALA A 19 3.93 5.10 14.04
N MET A 20 4.04 4.93 12.73
CA MET A 20 4.16 6.03 11.77
C MET A 20 2.87 6.84 11.71
N LEU A 21 1.72 6.21 11.64
CA LEU A 21 0.42 6.88 11.61
C LEU A 21 0.14 7.69 12.88
N ALA A 22 0.67 7.26 14.02
CA ALA A 22 0.51 7.93 15.30
C ALA A 22 1.42 9.15 15.47
N GLU A 23 2.57 9.22 14.78
CA GLU A 23 3.61 10.21 14.99
C GLU A 23 3.72 11.22 13.83
N PRO A 24 3.23 12.48 14.01
CA PRO A 24 3.17 13.49 12.95
C PRO A 24 4.52 13.88 12.33
N THR A 25 5.61 13.71 13.06
CA THR A 25 6.97 14.00 12.55
C THR A 25 7.45 12.91 11.60
N ILE A 26 7.06 11.66 11.85
CA ILE A 26 7.44 10.52 11.03
C ILE A 26 6.51 10.39 9.81
N ASN A 27 5.20 10.59 9.99
CA ASN A 27 4.24 10.58 8.88
C ASN A 27 4.24 11.87 8.06
N MET A 28 5.16 12.78 8.35
CA MET A 28 5.44 14.03 7.61
C MET A 28 4.32 15.08 7.66
N THR A 29 3.19 14.83 8.31
CA THR A 29 2.10 15.82 8.38
C THR A 29 2.49 17.09 9.14
N ALA A 30 3.41 16.99 10.10
CA ALA A 30 3.98 18.16 10.79
C ALA A 30 4.84 19.03 9.87
N VAL A 31 5.37 18.48 8.77
CA VAL A 31 6.24 19.19 7.82
C VAL A 31 5.42 19.81 6.67
N TYR A 32 4.45 19.06 6.14
CA TYR A 32 3.72 19.45 4.93
C TYR A 32 2.34 20.05 5.18
N GLY A 33 1.89 20.13 6.41
CA GLY A 33 0.57 20.66 6.71
C GLY A 33 0.27 20.75 8.20
N SER A 34 -0.94 20.41 8.58
CA SER A 34 -1.34 20.36 9.98
C SER A 34 -0.98 19.00 10.58
N ALA A 35 -0.25 19.00 11.68
CA ALA A 35 0.11 17.79 12.42
C ALA A 35 -1.12 16.89 12.66
N CYS A 36 -1.07 15.67 12.17
CA CYS A 36 -2.18 14.73 12.24
C CYS A 36 -1.69 13.36 12.71
N SER A 37 -2.35 12.84 13.75
CA SER A 37 -2.19 11.45 14.19
C SER A 37 -3.46 10.68 13.85
N ILE A 38 -3.30 9.46 13.35
CA ILE A 38 -4.40 8.55 13.07
C ILE A 38 -4.15 7.26 13.83
N LYS A 39 -5.17 6.83 14.58
CA LYS A 39 -5.20 5.50 15.17
C LYS A 39 -6.07 4.61 14.31
N PRO A 40 -5.50 3.56 13.69
CA PRO A 40 -6.27 2.54 13.00
C PRO A 40 -7.24 1.82 13.97
N ASP A 41 -8.38 1.40 13.45
CA ASP A 41 -9.35 0.59 14.21
C ASP A 41 -9.01 -0.89 14.11
N VAL A 42 -8.43 -1.29 12.97
CA VAL A 42 -8.02 -2.67 12.68
C VAL A 42 -6.59 -2.69 12.14
N LEU A 43 -5.75 -3.45 12.81
CA LEU A 43 -4.38 -3.71 12.37
C LEU A 43 -4.33 -5.07 11.67
N LEU A 44 -3.81 -5.07 10.45
CA LEU A 44 -3.71 -6.26 9.60
C LEU A 44 -2.26 -6.76 9.57
N ASP A 45 -2.14 -8.08 9.48
CA ASP A 45 -0.86 -8.76 9.25
C ASP A 45 -0.74 -9.23 7.79
N ASP A 46 0.48 -9.50 7.32
CA ASP A 46 0.74 -9.94 5.95
C ASP A 46 -0.07 -11.19 5.57
N GLY A 47 -0.68 -11.15 4.39
CA GLY A 47 -1.51 -12.23 3.87
C GLY A 47 -2.91 -12.31 4.49
N GLN A 48 -3.23 -11.49 5.48
CA GLN A 48 -4.54 -11.50 6.13
C GLN A 48 -5.65 -11.13 5.14
N ILE A 49 -6.75 -11.88 5.19
CA ILE A 49 -7.97 -11.62 4.42
C ILE A 49 -9.03 -11.05 5.37
N PHE A 50 -9.75 -10.04 4.91
CA PHE A 50 -10.84 -9.40 5.64
C PHE A 50 -11.96 -8.97 4.71
N GLU A 51 -13.15 -8.80 5.27
CA GLU A 51 -14.33 -8.34 4.52
C GLU A 51 -14.54 -6.84 4.73
N ALA A 52 -14.64 -6.10 3.63
CA ALA A 52 -15.00 -4.68 3.66
C ALA A 52 -15.72 -4.26 2.37
N ALA A 53 -16.71 -3.39 2.49
CA ALA A 53 -17.50 -2.87 1.37
C ALA A 53 -18.09 -3.94 0.44
N GLY A 54 -18.36 -5.15 0.95
CA GLY A 54 -18.89 -6.27 0.18
C GLY A 54 -17.84 -7.08 -0.58
N PHE A 55 -16.56 -6.83 -0.36
CA PHE A 55 -15.44 -7.54 -0.99
C PHE A 55 -14.61 -8.30 0.02
N SER A 56 -14.08 -9.44 -0.42
CA SER A 56 -13.03 -10.18 0.28
C SER A 56 -11.68 -9.64 -0.16
N ILE A 57 -10.94 -9.04 0.75
CA ILE A 57 -9.72 -8.28 0.48
C ILE A 57 -8.53 -8.92 1.18
N GLN A 58 -7.49 -9.24 0.42
CA GLN A 58 -6.22 -9.71 0.97
C GLN A 58 -5.23 -8.56 1.09
N MET A 59 -4.59 -8.41 2.25
CA MET A 59 -3.52 -7.46 2.46
C MET A 59 -2.17 -8.12 2.18
N PHE A 60 -1.33 -7.47 1.37
CA PHE A 60 0.07 -7.80 1.15
C PHE A 60 0.94 -6.74 1.83
N HIS A 61 1.75 -7.12 2.80
CA HIS A 61 2.77 -6.23 3.35
C HIS A 61 3.88 -6.06 2.30
N THR A 62 4.08 -4.81 1.87
CA THR A 62 5.01 -4.45 0.79
C THR A 62 5.89 -3.28 1.23
N PRO A 63 6.82 -3.51 2.20
CA PRO A 63 7.68 -2.46 2.71
C PRO A 63 8.57 -1.88 1.61
N GLY A 64 8.95 -0.62 1.78
CA GLY A 64 9.84 0.06 0.85
C GLY A 64 9.59 1.56 0.76
N HIS A 65 8.38 2.01 0.44
CA HIS A 65 8.00 3.42 0.53
C HIS A 65 7.97 3.86 2.00
N THR A 66 7.30 3.07 2.82
CA THR A 66 7.41 3.09 4.28
C THR A 66 7.60 1.66 4.80
N LYS A 67 7.94 1.53 6.10
CA LYS A 67 8.10 0.22 6.74
C LYS A 67 6.80 -0.60 6.75
N GLY A 68 5.66 0.05 6.85
CA GLY A 68 4.34 -0.58 6.92
C GLY A 68 3.53 -0.43 5.63
N SER A 69 4.14 -0.01 4.52
CA SER A 69 3.46 0.02 3.22
C SER A 69 2.82 -1.31 2.90
N CYS A 70 1.62 -1.28 2.31
CA CYS A 70 0.88 -2.47 1.96
C CYS A 70 0.03 -2.26 0.71
N CYS A 71 -0.30 -3.38 0.06
CA CYS A 71 -1.22 -3.42 -1.06
C CYS A 71 -2.47 -4.20 -0.66
N TYR A 72 -3.60 -3.88 -1.30
CA TYR A 72 -4.87 -4.56 -1.08
C TYR A 72 -5.33 -5.22 -2.37
N TYR A 73 -5.52 -6.53 -2.33
CA TYR A 73 -5.89 -7.34 -3.48
C TYR A 73 -7.32 -7.88 -3.34
N ILE A 74 -8.17 -7.57 -4.31
CA ILE A 74 -9.52 -8.11 -4.44
C ILE A 74 -9.47 -9.18 -5.53
N LYS A 75 -9.31 -10.43 -5.10
CA LYS A 75 -9.09 -11.56 -6.01
C LYS A 75 -10.21 -11.76 -7.02
N ASP A 76 -11.46 -11.69 -6.57
CA ASP A 76 -12.64 -11.94 -7.40
C ASP A 76 -12.83 -10.87 -8.49
N GLU A 77 -12.32 -9.66 -8.24
CA GLU A 77 -12.33 -8.55 -9.21
C GLU A 77 -11.02 -8.48 -10.03
N GLY A 78 -10.00 -9.24 -9.68
CA GLY A 78 -8.69 -9.18 -10.32
C GLY A 78 -8.03 -7.82 -10.18
N VAL A 79 -8.19 -7.13 -9.05
CA VAL A 79 -7.73 -5.76 -8.82
C VAL A 79 -6.78 -5.68 -7.64
N LEU A 80 -5.66 -5.00 -7.83
CA LEU A 80 -4.69 -4.65 -6.80
C LEU A 80 -4.65 -3.13 -6.60
N PHE A 81 -4.93 -2.65 -5.40
CA PHE A 81 -4.63 -1.29 -4.97
C PHE A 81 -3.22 -1.28 -4.39
N SER A 82 -2.26 -0.76 -5.15
CA SER A 82 -0.84 -0.87 -4.81
C SER A 82 -0.30 0.30 -3.97
N GLY A 83 -1.11 1.35 -3.72
CA GLY A 83 -0.64 2.54 -3.03
C GLY A 83 0.64 3.07 -3.66
N ASP A 84 1.65 3.34 -2.83
CA ASP A 84 2.95 3.82 -3.28
C ASP A 84 4.01 2.70 -3.34
N THR A 85 3.59 1.47 -3.69
CA THR A 85 4.50 0.37 -3.94
C THR A 85 4.81 0.21 -5.42
N LEU A 86 3.81 -0.06 -6.27
CA LEU A 86 3.98 -0.36 -7.68
C LEU A 86 3.22 0.64 -8.54
N PHE A 87 3.92 1.34 -9.43
CA PHE A 87 3.39 2.28 -10.41
C PHE A 87 3.58 1.76 -11.84
N CYS A 88 2.92 2.39 -12.80
CA CYS A 88 3.14 2.11 -14.21
C CYS A 88 4.60 2.43 -14.59
N GLY A 89 5.38 1.39 -14.90
CA GLY A 89 6.80 1.50 -15.27
C GLY A 89 7.73 2.02 -14.17
N SER A 90 7.29 2.07 -12.91
CA SER A 90 8.04 2.65 -11.80
C SER A 90 7.61 2.10 -10.44
N VAL A 91 8.15 2.66 -9.38
CA VAL A 91 7.81 2.35 -7.98
C VAL A 91 7.76 3.63 -7.15
N GLY A 92 7.17 3.57 -5.96
CA GLY A 92 7.19 4.66 -5.01
C GLY A 92 8.60 5.01 -4.53
N ARG A 93 8.80 6.26 -4.12
CA ARG A 93 10.07 6.73 -3.53
C ARG A 93 10.37 6.00 -2.22
N THR A 94 11.65 5.87 -1.90
CA THR A 94 12.14 5.09 -0.75
C THR A 94 13.02 5.89 0.21
N ASP A 95 13.00 7.21 0.11
CA ASP A 95 13.85 8.14 0.86
C ASP A 95 13.15 8.78 2.08
N PHE A 96 11.96 8.31 2.44
CA PHE A 96 11.31 8.66 3.69
C PHE A 96 12.00 8.01 4.91
N PRO A 97 11.79 8.52 6.14
CA PRO A 97 12.49 8.04 7.35
C PRO A 97 12.43 6.53 7.58
N THR A 98 11.39 5.84 7.10
CA THR A 98 11.21 4.38 7.22
C THR A 98 11.30 3.67 5.88
N GLY A 99 11.72 4.38 4.82
CA GLY A 99 11.84 3.85 3.46
C GLY A 99 13.07 2.97 3.26
N SER A 100 13.01 2.06 2.28
CA SER A 100 14.08 1.12 1.94
C SER A 100 13.98 0.68 0.49
N GLY A 101 14.99 1.01 -0.32
CA GLY A 101 15.04 0.60 -1.72
C GLY A 101 15.17 -0.91 -1.90
N THR A 102 15.88 -1.58 -1.01
CA THR A 102 16.01 -3.05 -1.02
C THR A 102 14.67 -3.73 -0.74
N ASP A 103 13.94 -3.24 0.26
CA ASP A 103 12.63 -3.79 0.60
C ASP A 103 11.61 -3.51 -0.52
N MET A 104 11.67 -2.32 -1.14
CA MET A 104 10.83 -1.98 -2.28
C MET A 104 11.03 -2.98 -3.43
N GLN A 105 12.27 -3.26 -3.80
CA GLN A 105 12.56 -4.22 -4.86
C GLN A 105 12.04 -5.63 -4.51
N ALA A 106 12.23 -6.07 -3.27
CA ALA A 106 11.73 -7.37 -2.82
C ALA A 106 10.19 -7.42 -2.87
N SER A 107 9.54 -6.35 -2.42
CA SER A 107 8.08 -6.21 -2.45
C SER A 107 7.51 -6.27 -3.86
N VAL A 108 8.10 -5.53 -4.80
CA VAL A 108 7.69 -5.55 -6.21
C VAL A 108 7.86 -6.94 -6.82
N LYS A 109 9.03 -7.56 -6.66
CA LYS A 109 9.29 -8.92 -7.15
C LYS A 109 8.29 -9.94 -6.59
N ARG A 110 7.93 -9.80 -5.33
CA ARG A 110 6.92 -10.66 -4.69
C ARG A 110 5.54 -10.49 -5.38
N LEU A 111 5.05 -9.27 -5.54
CA LEU A 111 3.78 -9.00 -6.21
C LEU A 111 3.74 -9.55 -7.63
N LEU A 112 4.80 -9.30 -8.42
CA LEU A 112 4.93 -9.78 -9.80
C LEU A 112 4.99 -11.31 -9.90
N LYS A 113 5.47 -12.00 -8.86
CA LYS A 113 5.54 -13.46 -8.80
C LYS A 113 4.22 -14.10 -8.35
N GLU A 114 3.55 -13.51 -7.34
CA GLU A 114 2.41 -14.14 -6.67
C GLU A 114 1.08 -13.84 -7.35
N LEU A 115 0.95 -12.69 -8.04
CA LEU A 115 -0.31 -12.26 -8.64
C LEU A 115 -0.44 -12.66 -10.11
N PRO A 116 -1.66 -12.97 -10.58
CA PRO A 116 -1.92 -13.25 -11.99
C PRO A 116 -1.55 -12.07 -12.90
N GLU A 117 -1.02 -12.34 -14.09
CA GLU A 117 -0.64 -11.29 -15.08
C GLU A 117 -1.81 -10.40 -15.52
N THR A 118 -3.03 -10.93 -15.45
CA THR A 118 -4.26 -10.19 -15.77
C THR A 118 -4.72 -9.24 -14.67
N THR A 119 -4.09 -9.26 -13.49
CA THR A 119 -4.45 -8.39 -12.37
C THR A 119 -4.23 -6.93 -12.76
N ARG A 120 -5.30 -6.13 -12.67
CA ARG A 120 -5.27 -4.68 -12.85
C ARG A 120 -4.66 -4.02 -11.61
N VAL A 121 -3.73 -3.12 -11.80
CA VAL A 121 -3.05 -2.39 -10.72
C VAL A 121 -3.55 -0.95 -10.71
N CYS A 122 -4.11 -0.54 -9.59
CA CYS A 122 -4.58 0.82 -9.31
C CYS A 122 -3.60 1.47 -8.31
N PRO A 123 -2.63 2.26 -8.78
CA PRO A 123 -1.61 2.86 -7.94
C PRO A 123 -2.09 4.11 -7.21
N GLY A 124 -1.32 4.58 -6.22
CA GLY A 124 -1.55 5.85 -5.54
C GLY A 124 -1.29 7.07 -6.43
N HIS A 125 -0.43 6.92 -7.44
CA HIS A 125 -0.06 7.95 -8.42
C HIS A 125 0.05 7.37 -9.82
N ASN A 126 -0.06 8.23 -10.83
CA ASN A 126 0.02 7.90 -12.25
C ASN A 126 -1.18 7.07 -12.75
N GLU A 127 -1.06 6.54 -13.96
CA GLU A 127 -2.09 5.72 -14.59
C GLU A 127 -2.10 4.28 -14.07
N GLU A 128 -3.23 3.62 -14.30
CA GLU A 128 -3.38 2.19 -14.03
C GLU A 128 -2.48 1.36 -14.96
N THR A 129 -2.13 0.16 -14.49
CA THR A 129 -1.33 -0.80 -15.24
C THR A 129 -1.81 -2.23 -14.98
N THR A 130 -1.05 -3.23 -15.37
CA THR A 130 -1.29 -4.65 -15.05
C THR A 130 -0.03 -5.33 -14.56
N ILE A 131 -0.18 -6.37 -13.75
CA ILE A 131 0.94 -7.20 -13.29
C ILE A 131 1.74 -7.74 -14.49
N GLY A 132 1.07 -8.15 -15.57
CA GLY A 132 1.74 -8.66 -16.78
C GLY A 132 2.57 -7.61 -17.52
N TYR A 133 2.12 -6.35 -17.55
CA TYR A 133 2.89 -5.25 -18.12
C TYR A 133 4.12 -4.96 -17.26
N GLU A 134 3.94 -4.81 -15.94
CA GLU A 134 5.02 -4.49 -15.02
C GLU A 134 6.08 -5.60 -14.95
N LYS A 135 5.69 -6.85 -15.04
CA LYS A 135 6.62 -8.00 -15.11
C LYS A 135 7.56 -7.94 -16.31
N ARG A 136 7.12 -7.32 -17.43
CA ARG A 136 7.90 -7.23 -18.66
C ARG A 136 8.72 -5.95 -18.77
N TYR A 137 8.20 -4.84 -18.23
CA TYR A 137 8.72 -3.52 -18.55
C TYR A 137 9.15 -2.69 -17.34
N ASN A 138 8.78 -3.10 -16.11
CA ASN A 138 9.18 -2.35 -14.93
C ASN A 138 10.68 -2.57 -14.64
N PRO A 139 11.48 -1.52 -14.51
CA PRO A 139 12.92 -1.64 -14.25
C PRO A 139 13.27 -2.23 -12.87
N PHE A 140 12.29 -2.37 -11.97
CA PHE A 140 12.46 -2.96 -10.64
C PHE A 140 11.97 -4.43 -10.57
N ALA A 141 11.51 -5.00 -11.68
CA ALA A 141 11.03 -6.38 -11.79
C ALA A 141 12.10 -7.45 -11.49
#